data_c052a09739a067bac2f07839c6c3e401
#
_entry.id   c052a09739a067bac2f07839c6c3e401
#
_cell.length_a   1.000
_cell.length_b   1.000
_cell.length_c   1.000
_cell.angle_alpha   90.00
_cell.angle_beta   90.00
_cell.angle_gamma   90.00
#
_symmetry.space_group_name_H-M   'P 1'
#
loop_
_entity.id
_entity.type
_entity.pdbx_description
1 polymer ?
#
loop_
_entity_poly.entity_id
_entity_poly.type
_entity_poly.pdbx_seq_one_letter_code
_entity_poly.pdbx_strand_id
1 'polypeptide(L)'
;VQPSIALGAVDITVEEMVGAMSTFANQGVYVKPNFIIKIEDKNGVVIDQPMPVTKDVVNKDVAYAVVKLMEGVTQSGTGSRLKWGGAGFRNYDYSFGNPIAGKTGTSQNNSDGWFIGMVPNLAAGIWVGNEDRAAHFKSTHYGQGATTALPIWGIFMKKCYADSDLDVSKEPFERPDDLKIKVDCWTPKKVVDSTAVPTDEP
;
A
#
# COMPACT_ATOMS: atom_id res chain seq x y z
N VAL A 1 -24.75 -4.77 -1.01
CA VAL A 1 -23.38 -4.92 -0.50
C VAL A 1 -23.40 -5.93 0.62
N GLN A 2 -22.63 -7.01 0.52
CA GLN A 2 -22.56 -8.03 1.56
C GLN A 2 -21.45 -7.68 2.57
N PRO A 3 -21.70 -7.82 3.89
CA PRO A 3 -20.71 -7.51 4.93
C PRO A 3 -19.40 -8.29 4.79
N SER A 4 -19.44 -9.48 4.18
CA SER A 4 -18.27 -10.34 3.91
C SER A 4 -17.21 -9.68 3.00
N ILE A 5 -17.57 -8.64 2.24
CA ILE A 5 -16.62 -7.86 1.44
C ILE A 5 -15.50 -7.27 2.31
N ALA A 6 -15.83 -6.86 3.55
CA ALA A 6 -14.84 -6.36 4.50
C ALA A 6 -13.77 -7.39 4.88
N LEU A 7 -14.06 -8.67 4.69
CA LEU A 7 -13.13 -9.79 4.91
C LEU A 7 -12.46 -10.27 3.61
N GLY A 8 -12.70 -9.60 2.49
CA GLY A 8 -12.11 -9.95 1.20
C GLY A 8 -12.86 -11.08 0.46
N ALA A 9 -14.09 -11.39 0.83
CA ALA A 9 -14.91 -12.41 0.17
C ALA A 9 -15.57 -11.86 -1.11
N VAL A 10 -14.78 -11.40 -2.05
CA VAL A 10 -15.21 -10.89 -3.36
C VAL A 10 -14.15 -11.24 -4.40
N ASP A 11 -14.61 -11.68 -5.57
CA ASP A 11 -13.74 -11.83 -6.73
C ASP A 11 -13.58 -10.46 -7.39
N ILE A 12 -12.33 -10.01 -7.50
CA ILE A 12 -11.97 -8.70 -8.00
C ILE A 12 -10.65 -8.80 -8.78
N THR A 13 -10.52 -8.03 -9.83
CA THR A 13 -9.27 -7.95 -10.60
C THR A 13 -8.20 -7.15 -9.86
N VAL A 14 -6.94 -7.37 -10.23
CA VAL A 14 -5.82 -6.56 -9.70
C VAL A 14 -6.00 -5.09 -10.06
N GLU A 15 -6.46 -4.79 -11.28
CA GLU A 15 -6.72 -3.42 -11.74
C GLU A 15 -7.76 -2.72 -10.87
N GLU A 16 -8.91 -3.35 -10.64
CA GLU A 16 -9.98 -2.78 -9.80
C GLU A 16 -9.50 -2.54 -8.37
N MET A 17 -8.75 -3.49 -7.80
CA MET A 17 -8.24 -3.35 -6.45
C MET A 17 -7.17 -2.25 -6.35
N VAL A 18 -6.26 -2.14 -7.32
CA VAL A 18 -5.27 -1.06 -7.37
C VAL A 18 -5.98 0.29 -7.54
N GLY A 19 -6.98 0.37 -8.43
CA GLY A 19 -7.79 1.57 -8.61
C GLY A 19 -8.52 2.00 -7.34
N ALA A 20 -9.11 1.03 -6.61
CA ALA A 20 -9.76 1.32 -5.32
C ALA A 20 -8.76 1.80 -4.26
N MET A 21 -7.60 1.15 -4.16
CA MET A 21 -6.59 1.49 -3.16
C MET A 21 -5.86 2.81 -3.49
N SER A 22 -5.60 3.10 -4.76
CA SER A 22 -4.99 4.38 -5.20
C SER A 22 -5.84 5.60 -4.82
N THR A 23 -7.16 5.41 -4.65
CA THR A 23 -8.06 6.46 -4.16
C THR A 23 -7.59 7.06 -2.83
N PHE A 24 -7.04 6.23 -1.93
CA PHE A 24 -6.53 6.71 -0.64
C PHE A 24 -5.23 7.50 -0.80
N ALA A 25 -4.31 7.07 -1.66
CA ALA A 25 -3.10 7.83 -1.97
C ALA A 25 -3.43 9.16 -2.65
N ASN A 26 -4.51 9.19 -3.43
CA ASN A 26 -5.01 10.38 -4.14
C ASN A 26 -6.05 11.16 -3.32
N GLN A 27 -5.86 11.27 -2.01
CA GLN A 27 -6.65 12.10 -1.10
C GLN A 27 -8.18 11.86 -1.14
N GLY A 28 -8.60 10.63 -1.51
CA GLY A 28 -10.01 10.24 -1.56
C GLY A 28 -10.68 10.37 -2.93
N VAL A 29 -9.94 10.78 -3.93
CA VAL A 29 -10.43 10.91 -5.32
C VAL A 29 -10.06 9.67 -6.11
N TYR A 30 -11.08 8.91 -6.53
CA TYR A 30 -10.91 7.80 -7.48
C TYR A 30 -10.66 8.32 -8.88
N VAL A 31 -9.68 7.77 -9.56
CA VAL A 31 -9.42 8.00 -10.98
C VAL A 31 -9.63 6.68 -11.71
N LYS A 32 -10.55 6.68 -12.68
CA LYS A 32 -10.79 5.49 -13.50
C LYS A 32 -9.52 5.16 -14.30
N PRO A 33 -8.99 3.92 -14.21
CA PRO A 33 -7.84 3.51 -15.02
C PRO A 33 -8.06 3.78 -16.50
N ASN A 34 -7.07 4.37 -17.15
CA ASN A 34 -7.09 4.67 -18.58
C ASN A 34 -5.75 4.27 -19.20
N PHE A 35 -5.81 3.41 -20.21
CA PHE A 35 -4.63 2.91 -20.92
C PHE A 35 -4.29 3.73 -22.17
N ILE A 36 -5.24 4.55 -22.65
CA ILE A 36 -5.07 5.38 -23.84
C ILE A 36 -4.92 6.83 -23.40
N ILE A 37 -3.72 7.35 -23.51
CA ILE A 37 -3.41 8.74 -23.15
C ILE A 37 -3.74 9.68 -24.31
N LYS A 38 -3.45 9.22 -25.55
CA LYS A 38 -3.60 10.03 -26.76
C LYS A 38 -3.63 9.13 -28.01
N ILE A 39 -4.44 9.50 -29.00
CA ILE A 39 -4.46 8.90 -30.33
C ILE A 39 -4.04 9.96 -31.33
N GLU A 40 -3.00 9.68 -32.11
CA GLU A 40 -2.47 10.57 -33.13
C GLU A 40 -2.54 9.91 -34.52
N ASP A 41 -2.69 10.71 -35.54
CA ASP A 41 -2.52 10.26 -36.92
C ASP A 41 -1.02 10.11 -37.28
N LYS A 42 -0.75 9.64 -38.47
CA LYS A 42 0.62 9.45 -39.01
C LYS A 42 1.44 10.75 -39.13
N ASN A 43 0.80 11.91 -39.05
CA ASN A 43 1.43 13.23 -39.15
C ASN A 43 1.61 13.88 -37.75
N GLY A 44 1.23 13.20 -36.67
CA GLY A 44 1.28 13.70 -35.29
C GLY A 44 0.09 14.59 -34.90
N VAL A 45 -0.97 14.62 -35.72
CA VAL A 45 -2.18 15.35 -35.36
C VAL A 45 -2.98 14.53 -34.35
N VAL A 46 -3.31 15.13 -33.22
CA VAL A 46 -4.11 14.48 -32.17
C VAL A 46 -5.54 14.27 -32.68
N ILE A 47 -5.96 13.01 -32.78
CA ILE A 47 -7.32 12.59 -33.16
C ILE A 47 -8.24 12.57 -31.93
N ASP A 48 -7.71 12.02 -30.81
CA ASP A 48 -8.45 11.91 -29.56
C ASP A 48 -7.48 11.93 -28.38
N GLN A 49 -7.92 12.55 -27.28
CA GLN A 49 -7.20 12.60 -26.00
C GLN A 49 -8.22 12.45 -24.87
N PRO A 50 -8.48 11.19 -24.43
CA PRO A 50 -9.44 10.93 -23.37
C PRO A 50 -9.09 11.69 -22.09
N MET A 51 -10.05 12.41 -21.53
CA MET A 51 -9.90 13.06 -20.24
C MET A 51 -10.05 12.05 -19.10
N PRO A 52 -9.25 12.14 -18.05
CA PRO A 52 -9.41 11.29 -16.87
C PRO A 52 -10.80 11.44 -16.25
N VAL A 53 -11.47 10.31 -15.99
CA VAL A 53 -12.76 10.30 -15.28
C VAL A 53 -12.47 10.16 -13.79
N THR A 54 -12.84 11.16 -13.02
CA THR A 54 -12.60 11.21 -11.57
C THR A 54 -13.90 11.21 -10.78
N LYS A 55 -13.85 10.74 -9.53
CA LYS A 55 -14.98 10.73 -8.61
C LYS A 55 -14.49 10.90 -7.17
N ASP A 56 -15.05 11.84 -6.43
CA ASP A 56 -14.87 11.94 -4.99
C ASP A 56 -15.57 10.75 -4.31
N VAL A 57 -14.82 9.94 -3.57
CA VAL A 57 -15.31 8.70 -2.94
C VAL A 57 -15.32 8.84 -1.42
N VAL A 58 -14.22 9.34 -0.85
CA VAL A 58 -14.09 9.61 0.60
C VAL A 58 -13.43 10.97 0.80
N ASN A 59 -13.65 11.58 1.96
CA ASN A 59 -12.96 12.83 2.24
C ASN A 59 -11.46 12.61 2.52
N LYS A 60 -10.66 13.66 2.34
CA LYS A 60 -9.20 13.62 2.47
C LYS A 60 -8.71 13.17 3.85
N ASP A 61 -9.44 13.51 4.91
CA ASP A 61 -9.08 13.11 6.28
C ASP A 61 -9.17 11.60 6.47
N VAL A 62 -10.27 11.00 5.96
CA VAL A 62 -10.46 9.54 5.99
C VAL A 62 -9.44 8.85 5.11
N ALA A 63 -9.18 9.36 3.91
CA ALA A 63 -8.16 8.82 3.01
C ALA A 63 -6.78 8.82 3.69
N TYR A 64 -6.39 9.94 4.29
CA TYR A 64 -5.12 10.04 5.02
C TYR A 64 -5.05 9.10 6.22
N ALA A 65 -6.13 8.98 7.01
CA ALA A 65 -6.18 8.05 8.13
C ALA A 65 -5.99 6.59 7.70
N VAL A 66 -6.61 6.18 6.58
CA VAL A 66 -6.43 4.84 5.99
C VAL A 66 -4.99 4.65 5.53
N VAL A 67 -4.39 5.62 4.84
CA VAL A 67 -2.98 5.57 4.42
C VAL A 67 -2.07 5.38 5.64
N LYS A 68 -2.28 6.10 6.74
CA LYS A 68 -1.48 5.95 7.97
C LYS A 68 -1.62 4.57 8.60
N LEU A 69 -2.81 3.97 8.59
CA LEU A 69 -3.00 2.59 9.02
C LEU A 69 -2.24 1.61 8.12
N MET A 70 -2.23 1.85 6.82
CA MET A 70 -1.52 1.01 5.84
C MET A 70 0.01 1.19 5.91
N GLU A 71 0.51 2.36 6.26
CA GLU A 71 1.93 2.55 6.61
C GLU A 71 2.33 1.70 7.82
N GLY A 72 1.46 1.57 8.83
CA GLY A 72 1.68 0.69 9.98
C GLY A 72 1.92 -0.78 9.56
N VAL A 73 1.26 -1.25 8.50
CA VAL A 73 1.45 -2.61 7.97
C VAL A 73 2.88 -2.82 7.44
N THR A 74 3.46 -1.82 6.79
CA THR A 74 4.82 -1.91 6.23
C THR A 74 5.90 -1.56 7.27
N GLN A 75 5.56 -0.80 8.30
CA GLN A 75 6.50 -0.44 9.36
C GLN A 75 6.72 -1.57 10.38
N SER A 76 5.65 -2.21 10.83
CA SER A 76 5.71 -3.22 11.91
C SER A 76 4.72 -4.38 11.74
N GLY A 77 3.89 -4.37 10.67
CA GLY A 77 2.91 -5.40 10.37
C GLY A 77 3.41 -6.46 9.39
N THR A 78 2.47 -7.07 8.68
CA THR A 78 2.72 -8.17 7.72
C THR A 78 3.55 -7.77 6.51
N GLY A 79 3.69 -6.46 6.22
CA GLY A 79 4.52 -5.89 5.16
C GLY A 79 5.89 -5.40 5.61
N SER A 80 6.28 -5.59 6.87
CA SER A 80 7.51 -5.04 7.46
C SER A 80 8.81 -5.49 6.78
N ARG A 81 8.78 -6.55 5.99
CA ARG A 81 9.90 -6.96 5.14
C ARG A 81 10.36 -5.89 4.15
N LEU A 82 9.46 -4.99 3.73
CA LEU A 82 9.81 -3.86 2.86
C LEU A 82 10.75 -2.86 3.54
N LYS A 83 10.68 -2.73 4.86
CA LYS A 83 11.52 -1.81 5.63
C LYS A 83 12.82 -2.47 6.09
N TRP A 84 12.74 -3.71 6.56
CA TRP A 84 13.86 -4.35 7.23
C TRP A 84 14.65 -5.30 6.33
N GLY A 85 14.31 -5.38 5.03
CA GLY A 85 14.98 -6.23 4.07
C GLY A 85 15.08 -7.64 4.61
N GLY A 86 14.05 -8.42 4.59
CA GLY A 86 14.04 -9.85 4.88
C GLY A 86 14.98 -10.37 5.99
N ALA A 87 15.09 -9.70 7.13
CA ALA A 87 15.91 -10.15 8.25
C ALA A 87 15.51 -11.60 8.62
N GLY A 88 16.35 -12.56 8.24
CA GLY A 88 16.08 -14.00 8.36
C GLY A 88 15.74 -14.72 7.05
N PHE A 89 15.36 -14.03 5.99
CA PHE A 89 15.23 -14.58 4.62
C PHE A 89 16.36 -14.01 3.77
N ARG A 90 17.43 -14.73 3.68
CA ARG A 90 18.60 -14.37 2.87
C ARG A 90 18.16 -14.11 1.43
N ASN A 91 18.52 -12.95 0.87
CA ASN A 91 18.56 -12.55 -0.53
C ASN A 91 17.45 -11.64 -1.05
N TYR A 92 16.64 -10.95 -0.23
CA TYR A 92 15.83 -9.89 -0.81
C TYR A 92 16.62 -8.57 -0.82
N ASP A 93 17.11 -8.22 -2.00
CA ASP A 93 17.85 -6.99 -2.25
C ASP A 93 16.89 -5.79 -2.42
N TYR A 94 15.85 -5.72 -1.57
CA TYR A 94 14.97 -4.58 -1.46
C TYR A 94 14.75 -4.18 0.00
N SER A 95 15.03 -2.93 0.29
CA SER A 95 14.72 -2.29 1.56
C SER A 95 14.45 -0.82 1.27
N PHE A 96 13.38 -0.29 1.83
CA PHE A 96 12.94 1.07 1.57
C PHE A 96 12.92 1.89 2.85
N GLY A 97 13.61 3.03 2.85
CA GLY A 97 13.63 3.97 3.98
C GLY A 97 12.44 4.92 4.01
N ASN A 98 11.80 5.13 2.86
CA ASN A 98 10.67 6.04 2.72
C ASN A 98 9.34 5.42 3.22
N PRO A 99 8.34 6.24 3.53
CA PRO A 99 7.00 5.76 3.84
C PRO A 99 6.37 5.01 2.65
N ILE A 100 5.81 3.84 2.94
CA ILE A 100 5.04 3.04 1.98
C ILE A 100 3.78 2.61 2.69
N ALA A 101 2.62 2.90 2.11
CA ALA A 101 1.35 2.35 2.56
C ALA A 101 1.07 1.04 1.79
N GLY A 102 0.63 -0.01 2.48
CA GLY A 102 0.35 -1.27 1.79
C GLY A 102 -0.44 -2.26 2.61
N LYS A 103 -0.93 -3.30 1.95
CA LYS A 103 -1.67 -4.39 2.59
C LYS A 103 -1.39 -5.72 1.91
N THR A 104 -1.12 -6.73 2.73
CA THR A 104 -1.05 -8.12 2.30
C THR A 104 -2.44 -8.76 2.29
N GLY A 105 -2.67 -9.68 1.37
CA GLY A 105 -3.83 -10.55 1.37
C GLY A 105 -3.41 -12.01 1.24
N THR A 106 -4.19 -12.90 1.85
CA THR A 106 -4.02 -14.35 1.71
C THR A 106 -5.41 -14.98 1.80
N SER A 107 -5.82 -15.67 0.74
CA SER A 107 -7.11 -16.35 0.75
C SER A 107 -7.06 -17.65 1.55
N GLN A 108 -8.24 -18.22 1.78
CA GLN A 108 -8.37 -19.52 2.44
C GLN A 108 -7.55 -20.56 1.71
N ASN A 109 -6.97 -21.50 2.46
CA ASN A 109 -6.14 -22.58 1.94
C ASN A 109 -4.87 -22.14 1.18
N ASN A 110 -4.46 -20.86 1.31
CA ASN A 110 -3.27 -20.29 0.66
C ASN A 110 -3.29 -20.42 -0.88
N SER A 111 -4.45 -20.31 -1.51
CA SER A 111 -4.59 -20.36 -2.97
C SER A 111 -4.21 -19.04 -3.63
N ASP A 112 -4.37 -17.91 -2.91
CA ASP A 112 -4.06 -16.58 -3.43
C ASP A 112 -3.20 -15.80 -2.45
N GLY A 113 -2.13 -15.22 -2.95
CA GLY A 113 -1.30 -14.26 -2.25
C GLY A 113 -1.41 -12.88 -2.90
N TRP A 114 -1.75 -11.85 -2.12
CA TRP A 114 -1.89 -10.47 -2.59
C TRP A 114 -0.94 -9.54 -1.87
N PHE A 115 -0.45 -8.57 -2.58
CA PHE A 115 0.12 -7.37 -1.98
C PHE A 115 -0.20 -6.16 -2.85
N ILE A 116 -0.76 -5.12 -2.22
CA ILE A 116 -0.93 -3.81 -2.83
C ILE A 116 -0.16 -2.82 -1.99
N GLY A 117 0.69 -2.07 -2.64
CA GLY A 117 1.48 -1.02 -2.03
C GLY A 117 1.41 0.26 -2.82
N MET A 118 1.54 1.38 -2.13
CA MET A 118 1.47 2.70 -2.72
C MET A 118 2.44 3.68 -2.06
N VAL A 119 2.87 4.63 -2.85
CA VAL A 119 3.56 5.86 -2.49
C VAL A 119 2.73 7.03 -3.04
N PRO A 120 3.04 8.30 -2.74
CA PRO A 120 2.16 9.42 -3.11
C PRO A 120 1.71 9.48 -4.57
N ASN A 121 2.57 9.10 -5.51
CA ASN A 121 2.28 9.20 -6.95
C ASN A 121 2.30 7.86 -7.71
N LEU A 122 2.37 6.72 -7.00
CA LEU A 122 2.34 5.40 -7.63
C LEU A 122 1.65 4.38 -6.72
N ALA A 123 0.68 3.64 -7.26
CA ALA A 123 0.10 2.46 -6.66
C ALA A 123 0.35 1.24 -7.54
N ALA A 124 0.71 0.12 -6.95
CA ALA A 124 0.92 -1.14 -7.66
C ALA A 124 0.37 -2.31 -6.86
N GLY A 125 -0.18 -3.29 -7.57
CA GLY A 125 -0.73 -4.51 -6.99
C GLY A 125 -0.12 -5.75 -7.62
N ILE A 126 0.12 -6.76 -6.81
CA ILE A 126 0.58 -8.08 -7.22
C ILE A 126 -0.37 -9.13 -6.69
N TRP A 127 -0.79 -10.02 -7.56
CA TRP A 127 -1.48 -11.25 -7.25
C TRP A 127 -0.65 -12.46 -7.68
N VAL A 128 -0.58 -13.45 -6.82
CA VAL A 128 0.04 -14.75 -7.07
C VAL A 128 -0.97 -15.82 -6.72
N GLY A 129 -1.39 -16.60 -7.69
CA GLY A 129 -2.40 -17.63 -7.50
C GLY A 129 -2.63 -18.42 -8.77
N ASN A 130 -3.71 -19.19 -8.78
CA ASN A 130 -4.19 -19.96 -9.92
C ASN A 130 -5.71 -19.78 -10.04
N GLU A 131 -6.26 -19.88 -11.25
CA GLU A 131 -7.70 -19.89 -11.49
C GLU A 131 -8.39 -21.02 -10.74
N ASP A 132 -7.76 -22.20 -10.71
CA ASP A 132 -8.22 -23.31 -9.90
C ASP A 132 -7.64 -23.21 -8.48
N ARG A 133 -8.50 -22.95 -7.50
CA ARG A 133 -8.15 -22.88 -6.07
C ARG A 133 -7.69 -24.22 -5.46
N ALA A 134 -7.85 -25.33 -6.20
CA ALA A 134 -7.24 -26.61 -5.82
C ALA A 134 -5.71 -26.57 -5.93
N ALA A 135 -5.18 -25.69 -6.79
CA ALA A 135 -3.75 -25.39 -6.85
C ALA A 135 -3.40 -24.35 -5.78
N HIS A 136 -2.84 -24.82 -4.67
CA HIS A 136 -2.54 -24.00 -3.51
C HIS A 136 -1.21 -24.37 -2.85
N PHE A 137 -0.66 -23.46 -2.06
CA PHE A 137 0.52 -23.76 -1.25
C PHE A 137 0.15 -24.61 -0.03
N LYS A 138 1.00 -25.57 0.32
CA LYS A 138 0.77 -26.48 1.43
C LYS A 138 0.75 -25.82 2.81
N SER A 139 1.27 -24.61 2.93
CA SER A 139 1.30 -23.89 4.21
C SER A 139 1.29 -22.38 4.01
N THR A 140 0.80 -21.65 5.02
CA THR A 140 0.82 -20.20 5.08
C THR A 140 2.24 -19.64 5.00
N HIS A 141 3.23 -20.37 5.51
CA HIS A 141 4.64 -19.94 5.42
C HIS A 141 5.09 -19.69 3.99
N TYR A 142 4.65 -20.53 3.03
CA TYR A 142 4.99 -20.38 1.62
C TYR A 142 3.95 -19.61 0.81
N GLY A 143 2.66 -19.70 1.18
CA GLY A 143 1.55 -19.18 0.37
C GLY A 143 1.00 -17.81 0.78
N GLN A 144 1.45 -17.25 1.91
CA GLN A 144 0.97 -15.92 2.31
C GLN A 144 1.48 -14.83 1.36
N GLY A 145 0.67 -13.78 1.17
CA GLY A 145 1.01 -12.65 0.32
C GLY A 145 2.32 -11.94 0.68
N ALA A 146 2.70 -11.96 1.97
CA ALA A 146 3.99 -11.46 2.44
C ALA A 146 5.21 -12.26 1.92
N THR A 147 5.00 -13.49 1.47
CA THR A 147 6.07 -14.38 0.98
C THR A 147 6.02 -14.53 -0.55
N THR A 148 4.84 -14.38 -1.15
CA THR A 148 4.62 -14.54 -2.59
C THR A 148 4.58 -13.21 -3.33
N ALA A 149 3.56 -12.39 -3.10
CA ALA A 149 3.30 -11.17 -3.85
C ALA A 149 4.18 -9.97 -3.42
N LEU A 150 4.42 -9.80 -2.12
CA LEU A 150 5.19 -8.67 -1.59
C LEU A 150 6.64 -8.61 -2.12
N PRO A 151 7.41 -9.71 -2.22
CA PRO A 151 8.75 -9.68 -2.80
C PRO A 151 8.76 -9.22 -4.26
N ILE A 152 7.78 -9.64 -5.06
CA ILE A 152 7.65 -9.22 -6.46
C ILE A 152 7.40 -7.71 -6.52
N TRP A 153 6.51 -7.20 -5.68
CA TRP A 153 6.27 -5.76 -5.53
C TRP A 153 7.54 -5.01 -5.12
N GLY A 154 8.30 -5.53 -4.16
CA GLY A 154 9.55 -4.91 -3.71
C GLY A 154 10.59 -4.81 -4.83
N ILE A 155 10.76 -5.86 -5.62
CA ILE A 155 11.67 -5.87 -6.78
C ILE A 155 11.19 -4.88 -7.86
N PHE A 156 9.87 -4.84 -8.12
CA PHE A 156 9.26 -3.90 -9.05
C PHE A 156 9.54 -2.45 -8.62
N MET A 157 9.24 -2.09 -7.37
CA MET A 157 9.48 -0.74 -6.85
C MET A 157 10.95 -0.35 -6.85
N LYS A 158 11.85 -1.29 -6.57
CA LYS A 158 13.29 -1.03 -6.70
C LYS A 158 13.67 -0.60 -8.11
N LYS A 159 13.09 -1.23 -9.13
CA LYS A 159 13.31 -0.86 -10.53
C LYS A 159 12.68 0.51 -10.83
N CYS A 160 11.46 0.78 -10.36
CA CYS A 160 10.81 2.08 -10.53
C CYS A 160 11.64 3.21 -9.90
N TYR A 161 12.21 3.00 -8.73
CA TYR A 161 13.07 3.99 -8.08
C TYR A 161 14.45 4.18 -8.74
N ALA A 162 14.88 3.22 -9.52
CA ALA A 162 16.13 3.31 -10.29
C ALA A 162 15.93 3.99 -11.66
N ASP A 163 14.71 4.11 -12.12
CA ASP A 163 14.34 4.74 -13.39
C ASP A 163 13.99 6.21 -13.15
N SER A 164 14.87 7.10 -13.60
CA SER A 164 14.70 8.55 -13.44
C SER A 164 13.52 9.12 -14.22
N ASP A 165 13.08 8.44 -15.27
CA ASP A 165 12.01 8.92 -16.15
C ASP A 165 10.62 8.75 -15.50
N LEU A 166 10.52 7.89 -14.48
CA LEU A 166 9.26 7.64 -13.77
C LEU A 166 8.97 8.61 -12.64
N ASP A 167 9.97 9.33 -12.13
CA ASP A 167 9.87 10.31 -11.03
C ASP A 167 9.01 9.80 -9.84
N VAL A 168 9.29 8.58 -9.38
CA VAL A 168 8.51 7.95 -8.30
C VAL A 168 8.87 8.58 -6.96
N SER A 169 7.86 9.13 -6.28
CA SER A 169 8.02 9.86 -5.03
C SER A 169 8.53 8.97 -3.89
N LYS A 170 9.44 9.52 -3.10
CA LYS A 170 9.90 8.97 -1.81
C LYS A 170 9.44 9.82 -0.62
N GLU A 171 8.67 10.87 -0.90
CA GLU A 171 8.16 11.78 0.11
C GLU A 171 7.06 11.14 0.95
N PRO A 172 6.78 11.67 2.14
CA PRO A 172 5.59 11.30 2.90
C PRO A 172 4.30 11.62 2.14
N PHE A 173 3.24 10.88 2.45
CA PHE A 173 1.91 11.26 1.98
C PHE A 173 1.49 12.60 2.54
N GLU A 174 0.85 13.41 1.70
CA GLU A 174 0.40 14.75 2.07
C GLU A 174 -0.63 14.69 3.21
N ARG A 175 -0.32 15.40 4.30
CA ARG A 175 -1.21 15.51 5.46
C ARG A 175 -2.20 16.66 5.22
N PRO A 176 -3.51 16.43 5.39
CA PRO A 176 -4.48 17.52 5.38
C PRO A 176 -4.19 18.58 6.45
N ASP A 177 -4.26 19.88 6.10
CA ASP A 177 -3.95 20.99 7.02
C ASP A 177 -4.85 20.97 8.26
N ASP A 178 -6.16 20.75 8.05
CA ASP A 178 -7.19 20.74 9.11
C ASP A 178 -7.62 19.31 9.48
N LEU A 179 -6.65 18.37 9.60
CA LEU A 179 -6.94 16.99 9.90
C LEU A 179 -7.72 16.84 11.22
N LYS A 180 -8.97 16.40 11.13
CA LYS A 180 -9.87 16.21 12.29
C LYS A 180 -9.77 14.83 12.93
N ILE A 181 -9.12 13.88 12.25
CA ILE A 181 -8.97 12.51 12.71
C ILE A 181 -7.64 12.37 13.44
N LYS A 182 -7.66 11.85 14.66
CA LYS A 182 -6.44 11.55 15.41
C LYS A 182 -5.80 10.28 14.84
N VAL A 183 -4.68 10.43 14.14
CA VAL A 183 -3.93 9.33 13.51
C VAL A 183 -2.74 8.86 14.36
N ASP A 184 -2.27 9.67 15.29
CA ASP A 184 -1.19 9.35 16.21
C ASP A 184 -1.77 8.66 17.45
N CYS A 185 -2.06 7.36 17.32
CA CYS A 185 -2.72 6.60 18.38
C CYS A 185 -1.79 6.20 19.52
N TRP A 186 -0.47 6.34 19.36
CA TRP A 186 0.50 5.92 20.36
C TRP A 186 1.55 7.00 20.60
N THR A 187 1.31 7.88 21.56
CA THR A 187 2.39 8.57 22.24
C THR A 187 2.81 7.68 23.42
N PRO A 188 4.09 7.24 23.52
CA PRO A 188 4.57 6.61 24.73
C PRO A 188 4.24 7.54 25.91
N LYS A 189 3.48 7.06 26.90
CA LYS A 189 3.39 7.80 28.17
C LYS A 189 4.83 8.00 28.61
N LYS A 190 5.25 9.26 28.80
CA LYS A 190 6.50 9.54 29.51
C LYS A 190 6.43 8.71 30.78
N VAL A 191 7.34 7.77 30.93
CA VAL A 191 7.55 7.08 32.20
C VAL A 191 7.93 8.20 33.14
N VAL A 192 7.02 8.58 34.03
CA VAL A 192 7.34 9.46 35.14
C VAL A 192 8.24 8.59 35.99
N ASP A 193 9.50 8.97 36.04
CA ASP A 193 10.50 8.32 36.90
C ASP A 193 10.02 8.41 38.35
N SER A 194 9.47 7.30 38.82
CA SER A 194 8.96 7.21 40.20
C SER A 194 10.08 7.06 41.23
N THR A 195 11.34 7.31 40.83
CA THR A 195 12.51 7.25 41.72
C THR A 195 12.96 8.63 42.20
N ALA A 196 12.23 9.71 41.96
CA ALA A 196 12.47 10.98 42.61
C ALA A 196 12.04 10.86 44.09
N VAL A 197 12.96 10.44 44.92
CA VAL A 197 12.84 10.53 46.39
C VAL A 197 12.77 12.00 46.75
N PRO A 198 11.76 12.45 47.54
CA PRO A 198 11.77 13.81 48.07
C PRO A 198 12.99 13.94 49.01
N THR A 199 13.90 14.83 48.70
CA THR A 199 14.93 15.28 49.67
C THR A 199 14.24 16.21 50.64
N ASP A 200 13.85 15.69 51.79
CA ASP A 200 13.60 16.52 52.98
C ASP A 200 14.96 17.10 53.40
N GLU A 201 15.14 18.38 53.21
CA GLU A 201 16.18 19.13 53.91
C GLU A 201 15.60 19.80 55.16
N PRO A 202 16.39 19.89 56.25
CA PRO A 202 15.97 20.27 57.58
C PRO A 202 15.66 21.75 57.78
#